data_7a486a5395de6941750ea8c3b694197b
#
_entry.id   7a486a5395de6941750ea8c3b694197b
#
_cell.length_a   1.000
_cell.length_b   1.000
_cell.length_c   1.000
_cell.angle_alpha   90.00
_cell.angle_beta   90.00
_cell.angle_gamma   90.00
#
_symmetry.space_group_name_H-M   'P 1'
#
loop_
_entity.id
_entity.type
_entity.pdbx_description
1 polymer ?
#
loop_
_entity_poly.entity_id
_entity_poly.type
_entity_poly.pdbx_seq_one_letter_code
_entity_poly.pdbx_strand_id
1 'polypeptide(L)'
;MKITTKQITTTAVLLAICIVSQFFKNTSVYITGPVINACLILAVLSVGIPCGIILSVITPVTSFFITGSPIIGAIPAIMPCIMAGNALLVLGVGLVTKKCKGNGGLIAGMAAGSVVKALFMGIVISLILIPNLLPAPMEAKMAVFQTTFSVTQLVTSLIGSVYAFILWIPLKKVV
;
A
#
# COMPACT_ATOMS: atom_id res chain seq x y z
N MET A 1 10.42 0.82 22.85
CA MET A 1 9.19 0.04 22.59
C MET A 1 9.59 -1.42 22.46
N LYS A 2 9.16 -2.31 23.36
CA LYS A 2 9.48 -3.75 23.25
C LYS A 2 8.56 -4.37 22.20
N ILE A 3 9.14 -4.87 21.12
CA ILE A 3 8.39 -5.61 20.08
C ILE A 3 8.11 -7.01 20.65
N THR A 4 6.85 -7.42 20.63
CA THR A 4 6.43 -8.74 21.13
C THR A 4 6.56 -9.80 20.03
N THR A 5 6.73 -11.07 20.42
CA THR A 5 6.77 -12.22 19.49
C THR A 5 5.51 -12.25 18.60
N LYS A 6 4.33 -11.97 19.16
CA LYS A 6 3.07 -11.88 18.42
C LYS A 6 3.15 -10.82 17.29
N GLN A 7 3.74 -9.66 17.58
CA GLN A 7 3.91 -8.60 16.58
C GLN A 7 4.81 -9.03 15.43
N ILE A 8 5.93 -9.67 15.75
CA ILE A 8 6.87 -10.18 14.75
C ILE A 8 6.18 -11.23 13.87
N THR A 9 5.55 -12.23 14.49
CA THR A 9 4.90 -13.32 13.75
C THR A 9 3.77 -12.83 12.85
N THR A 10 2.89 -11.98 13.37
CA THR A 10 1.78 -11.42 12.56
C THR A 10 2.31 -10.59 11.39
N THR A 11 3.33 -9.76 11.62
CA THR A 11 3.94 -8.95 10.55
C THR A 11 4.61 -9.82 9.50
N ALA A 12 5.30 -10.90 9.92
CA ALA A 12 5.94 -11.84 9.01
C ALA A 12 4.93 -12.61 8.14
N VAL A 13 3.80 -13.04 8.71
CA VAL A 13 2.72 -13.70 7.95
C VAL A 13 2.12 -12.74 6.92
N LEU A 14 1.82 -11.50 7.31
CA LEU A 14 1.29 -10.51 6.38
C LEU A 14 2.31 -10.16 5.28
N LEU A 15 3.60 -10.09 5.61
CA LEU A 15 4.65 -9.89 4.61
C LEU A 15 4.73 -11.08 3.64
N ALA A 16 4.64 -12.31 4.13
CA ALA A 16 4.64 -13.50 3.27
C ALA A 16 3.46 -13.48 2.28
N ILE A 17 2.25 -13.09 2.73
CA ILE A 17 1.08 -12.93 1.85
C ILE A 17 1.36 -11.86 0.79
N CYS A 18 1.96 -10.72 1.18
CA CYS A 18 2.35 -9.68 0.22
C CYS A 18 3.33 -10.21 -0.82
N ILE A 19 4.38 -10.92 -0.40
CA ILE A 19 5.40 -11.48 -1.29
C ILE A 19 4.77 -12.48 -2.29
N VAL A 20 3.96 -13.42 -1.80
CA VAL A 20 3.26 -14.38 -2.67
C VAL A 20 2.37 -13.65 -3.68
N SER A 21 1.63 -12.63 -3.26
CA SER A 21 0.78 -11.86 -4.19
C SER A 21 1.58 -11.14 -5.27
N GLN A 22 2.83 -10.75 -5.00
CA GLN A 22 3.68 -10.01 -5.95
C GLN A 22 4.06 -10.84 -7.19
N PHE A 23 4.09 -12.16 -7.11
CA PHE A 23 4.30 -13.02 -8.28
C PHE A 23 3.18 -12.89 -9.32
N PHE A 24 1.99 -12.49 -8.90
CA PHE A 24 0.84 -12.24 -9.79
C PHE A 24 0.77 -10.81 -10.31
N LYS A 25 1.68 -9.91 -9.92
CA LYS A 25 1.64 -8.49 -10.29
C LYS A 25 1.76 -8.26 -11.79
N ASN A 26 2.57 -9.04 -12.47
CA ASN A 26 2.73 -8.94 -13.92
C ASN A 26 1.47 -9.41 -14.67
N THR A 27 0.62 -10.23 -14.04
CA THR A 27 -0.68 -10.64 -14.58
C THR A 27 -1.72 -9.54 -14.36
N SER A 28 -1.80 -8.99 -13.16
CA SER A 28 -2.74 -7.90 -12.85
C SER A 28 -2.38 -7.14 -11.58
N VAL A 29 -2.25 -5.83 -11.71
CA VAL A 29 -2.09 -4.91 -10.56
C VAL A 29 -3.35 -4.89 -9.70
N TYR A 30 -4.53 -5.17 -10.27
CA TYR A 30 -5.81 -5.23 -9.54
C TYR A 30 -5.97 -6.48 -8.66
N ILE A 31 -5.07 -7.46 -8.77
CA ILE A 31 -4.98 -8.59 -7.83
C ILE A 31 -4.00 -8.21 -6.70
N THR A 32 -2.79 -7.85 -7.06
CA THR A 32 -1.70 -7.61 -6.10
C THR A 32 -1.90 -6.34 -5.26
N GLY A 33 -2.36 -5.26 -5.89
CA GLY A 33 -2.58 -3.98 -5.21
C GLY A 33 -3.53 -4.07 -4.03
N PRO A 34 -4.75 -4.61 -4.20
CA PRO A 34 -5.69 -4.82 -3.10
C PRO A 34 -5.15 -5.70 -1.98
N VAL A 35 -4.46 -6.79 -2.30
CA VAL A 35 -3.89 -7.69 -1.29
C VAL A 35 -2.85 -6.97 -0.44
N ILE A 36 -1.91 -6.25 -1.06
CA ILE A 36 -0.90 -5.47 -0.32
C ILE A 36 -1.56 -4.41 0.56
N ASN A 37 -2.51 -3.64 0.02
CA ASN A 37 -3.21 -2.61 0.79
C ASN A 37 -4.00 -3.22 1.97
N ALA A 38 -4.65 -4.36 1.78
CA ALA A 38 -5.32 -5.08 2.86
C ALA A 38 -4.33 -5.52 3.96
N CYS A 39 -3.17 -6.07 3.58
CA CYS A 39 -2.14 -6.46 4.53
C CYS A 39 -1.59 -5.27 5.33
N LEU A 40 -1.37 -4.11 4.69
CA LEU A 40 -0.96 -2.88 5.37
C LEU A 40 -1.98 -2.43 6.42
N ILE A 41 -3.27 -2.44 6.05
CA ILE A 41 -4.37 -2.07 6.95
C ILE A 41 -4.50 -3.07 8.09
N LEU A 42 -4.47 -4.37 7.80
CA LEU A 42 -4.53 -5.43 8.83
C LEU A 42 -3.33 -5.38 9.78
N ALA A 43 -2.15 -5.03 9.30
CA ALA A 43 -0.98 -4.84 10.17
C ALA A 43 -1.21 -3.72 11.18
N VAL A 44 -1.78 -2.59 10.73
CA VAL A 44 -2.12 -1.48 11.64
C VAL A 44 -3.15 -1.88 12.67
N LEU A 45 -4.20 -2.58 12.26
CA LEU A 45 -5.33 -2.93 13.13
C LEU A 45 -4.96 -4.02 14.14
N SER A 46 -4.15 -5.00 13.74
CA SER A 46 -3.80 -6.15 14.59
C SER A 46 -2.57 -5.91 15.46
N VAL A 47 -1.60 -5.13 14.99
CA VAL A 47 -0.28 -5.00 15.64
C VAL A 47 0.12 -3.55 15.89
N GLY A 48 -0.42 -2.62 15.11
CA GLY A 48 -0.18 -1.19 15.29
C GLY A 48 0.62 -0.53 14.15
N ILE A 49 0.66 0.79 14.20
CA ILE A 49 1.29 1.65 13.17
C ILE A 49 2.73 1.25 12.84
N PRO A 50 3.63 0.97 13.81
CA PRO A 50 5.02 0.64 13.49
C PRO A 50 5.17 -0.56 12.54
N CYS A 51 4.38 -1.62 12.76
CA CYS A 51 4.41 -2.80 11.91
C CYS A 51 3.87 -2.52 10.50
N GLY A 52 2.82 -1.69 10.39
CA GLY A 52 2.33 -1.20 9.10
C GLY A 52 3.38 -0.38 8.34
N ILE A 53 4.14 0.47 9.03
CA ILE A 53 5.25 1.24 8.42
C ILE A 53 6.37 0.31 7.93
N ILE A 54 6.74 -0.71 8.70
CA ILE A 54 7.74 -1.69 8.27
C ILE A 54 7.30 -2.37 6.96
N LEU A 55 6.04 -2.82 6.88
CA LEU A 55 5.50 -3.39 5.65
C LEU A 55 5.45 -2.37 4.50
N SER A 56 5.15 -1.09 4.79
CA SER A 56 5.12 -0.01 3.80
C SER A 56 6.47 0.19 3.10
N VAL A 57 7.57 -0.06 3.81
CA VAL A 57 8.94 0.05 3.28
C VAL A 57 9.37 -1.24 2.57
N ILE A 58 9.12 -2.40 3.17
CA ILE A 58 9.62 -3.67 2.63
C ILE A 58 8.87 -4.09 1.37
N THR A 59 7.55 -3.89 1.30
CA THR A 59 6.75 -4.39 0.17
C THR A 59 7.10 -3.76 -1.19
N PRO A 60 7.41 -2.46 -1.35
CA PRO A 60 7.87 -1.92 -2.63
C PRO A 60 9.24 -2.45 -3.05
N VAL A 61 10.14 -2.68 -2.09
CA VAL A 61 11.47 -3.24 -2.36
C VAL A 61 11.35 -4.67 -2.88
N THR A 62 10.65 -5.55 -2.15
CA THR A 62 10.42 -6.93 -2.59
C THR A 62 9.69 -6.99 -3.93
N SER A 63 8.69 -6.11 -4.12
CA SER A 63 7.97 -6.00 -5.38
C SER A 63 8.89 -5.65 -6.56
N PHE A 64 9.84 -4.74 -6.37
CA PHE A 64 10.80 -4.38 -7.41
C PHE A 64 11.69 -5.56 -7.78
N PHE A 65 12.25 -6.25 -6.79
CA PHE A 65 13.11 -7.42 -7.04
C PHE A 65 12.37 -8.59 -7.71
N ILE A 66 11.09 -8.82 -7.36
CA ILE A 66 10.28 -9.91 -7.94
C ILE A 66 9.83 -9.58 -9.37
N THR A 67 9.42 -8.32 -9.61
CA THR A 67 8.76 -7.97 -10.88
C THR A 67 9.67 -7.29 -11.90
N GLY A 68 10.83 -6.79 -11.48
CA GLY A 68 11.74 -6.03 -12.34
C GLY A 68 11.09 -4.81 -12.98
N SER A 69 10.25 -4.07 -12.24
CA SER A 69 9.45 -2.96 -12.78
C SER A 69 10.29 -1.96 -13.60
N PRO A 70 10.10 -1.85 -14.92
CA PRO A 70 10.93 -0.99 -15.78
C PRO A 70 10.86 0.49 -15.38
N ILE A 71 9.67 0.97 -14.96
CA ILE A 71 9.49 2.37 -14.57
C ILE A 71 10.25 2.72 -13.29
N ILE A 72 10.34 1.79 -12.32
CA ILE A 72 11.12 2.00 -11.10
C ILE A 72 12.61 1.92 -11.40
N GLY A 73 13.01 1.06 -12.32
CA GLY A 73 14.40 0.99 -12.80
C GLY A 73 14.83 2.28 -13.53
N ALA A 74 13.95 2.86 -14.34
CA ALA A 74 14.18 4.11 -15.05
C ALA A 74 14.16 5.34 -14.14
N ILE A 75 13.26 5.37 -13.14
CA ILE A 75 13.10 6.47 -12.20
C ILE A 75 13.13 5.91 -10.76
N PRO A 76 14.33 5.69 -10.19
CA PRO A 76 14.45 5.09 -8.84
C PRO A 76 13.76 5.90 -7.73
N ALA A 77 13.59 7.22 -7.92
CA ALA A 77 12.87 8.10 -7.00
C ALA A 77 11.40 7.71 -6.79
N ILE A 78 10.79 6.92 -7.68
CA ILE A 78 9.44 6.40 -7.53
C ILE A 78 9.33 5.45 -6.33
N MET A 79 10.36 4.65 -6.04
CA MET A 79 10.34 3.67 -4.96
C MET A 79 10.08 4.31 -3.57
N PRO A 80 10.88 5.30 -3.11
CA PRO A 80 10.59 5.98 -1.85
C PRO A 80 9.24 6.70 -1.84
N CYS A 81 8.75 7.18 -2.98
CA CYS A 81 7.41 7.77 -3.06
C CYS A 81 6.31 6.71 -2.86
N ILE A 82 6.47 5.48 -3.37
CA ILE A 82 5.53 4.37 -3.10
C ILE A 82 5.57 4.01 -1.60
N MET A 83 6.75 3.95 -0.99
CA MET A 83 6.89 3.71 0.46
C MET A 83 6.16 4.77 1.27
N ALA A 84 6.34 6.05 0.93
CA ALA A 84 5.65 7.16 1.57
C ALA A 84 4.13 7.09 1.38
N GLY A 85 3.65 6.79 0.18
CA GLY A 85 2.23 6.60 -0.10
C GLY A 85 1.62 5.47 0.74
N ASN A 86 2.30 4.34 0.86
CA ASN A 86 1.89 3.23 1.72
C ASN A 86 1.88 3.63 3.20
N ALA A 87 2.90 4.37 3.65
CA ALA A 87 2.96 4.90 5.01
C ALA A 87 1.81 5.88 5.32
N LEU A 88 1.42 6.71 4.36
CA LEU A 88 0.27 7.61 4.49
C LEU A 88 -1.05 6.83 4.64
N LEU A 89 -1.24 5.73 3.91
CA LEU A 89 -2.39 4.82 4.12
C LEU A 89 -2.40 4.29 5.56
N VAL A 90 -1.26 3.76 6.02
CA VAL A 90 -1.08 3.21 7.38
C VAL A 90 -1.36 4.26 8.45
N LEU A 91 -0.83 5.47 8.30
CA LEU A 91 -1.04 6.57 9.23
C LEU A 91 -2.50 7.04 9.22
N GLY A 92 -3.11 7.17 8.04
CA GLY A 92 -4.51 7.56 7.90
C GLY A 92 -5.43 6.59 8.63
N VAL A 93 -5.29 5.29 8.39
CA VAL A 93 -6.05 4.25 9.11
C VAL A 93 -5.76 4.30 10.61
N GLY A 94 -4.49 4.26 11.00
CA GLY A 94 -4.11 4.14 12.40
C GLY A 94 -4.45 5.35 13.26
N LEU A 95 -4.36 6.57 12.72
CA LEU A 95 -4.68 7.79 13.48
C LEU A 95 -6.19 8.01 13.60
N VAL A 96 -6.95 7.75 12.52
CA VAL A 96 -8.41 7.92 12.55
C VAL A 96 -9.05 6.87 13.45
N THR A 97 -8.64 5.60 13.37
CA THR A 97 -9.18 4.54 14.23
C THR A 97 -8.84 4.72 15.71
N LYS A 98 -7.74 5.40 16.03
CA LYS A 98 -7.43 5.78 17.42
C LYS A 98 -8.38 6.86 17.96
N LYS A 99 -8.79 7.82 17.12
CA LYS A 99 -9.67 8.93 17.51
C LYS A 99 -11.15 8.54 17.48
N CYS A 100 -11.56 7.85 16.42
CA CYS A 100 -12.95 7.47 16.18
C CYS A 100 -13.09 5.95 16.35
N LYS A 101 -13.62 5.52 17.49
CA LYS A 101 -13.83 4.09 17.80
C LYS A 101 -15.05 3.53 17.04
N GLY A 102 -15.04 2.22 16.80
CA GLY A 102 -16.13 1.49 16.15
C GLY A 102 -15.98 1.39 14.63
N ASN A 103 -16.97 0.76 14.00
CA ASN A 103 -16.92 0.46 12.56
C ASN A 103 -16.93 1.73 11.69
N GLY A 104 -17.61 2.79 12.12
CA GLY A 104 -17.62 4.06 11.41
C GLY A 104 -16.22 4.71 11.34
N GLY A 105 -15.50 4.73 12.48
CA GLY A 105 -14.12 5.22 12.52
C GLY A 105 -13.16 4.38 11.68
N LEU A 106 -13.38 3.06 11.64
CA LEU A 106 -12.61 2.15 10.80
C LEU A 106 -12.80 2.45 9.30
N ILE A 107 -14.05 2.55 8.85
CA ILE A 107 -14.38 2.87 7.45
C ILE A 107 -13.84 4.25 7.08
N ALA A 108 -14.04 5.27 7.94
CA ALA A 108 -13.52 6.61 7.71
C ALA A 108 -11.99 6.63 7.61
N GLY A 109 -11.28 5.87 8.47
CA GLY A 109 -9.83 5.75 8.43
C GLY A 109 -9.31 5.10 7.15
N MET A 110 -9.97 4.03 6.71
CA MET A 110 -9.64 3.33 5.46
C MET A 110 -9.87 4.23 4.24
N ALA A 111 -11.01 4.92 4.18
CA ALA A 111 -11.35 5.83 3.08
C ALA A 111 -10.36 7.02 3.05
N ALA A 112 -10.16 7.70 4.18
CA ALA A 112 -9.24 8.82 4.27
C ALA A 112 -7.80 8.43 3.91
N GLY A 113 -7.30 7.31 4.46
CA GLY A 113 -5.97 6.80 4.15
C GLY A 113 -5.80 6.46 2.68
N SER A 114 -6.81 5.85 2.04
CA SER A 114 -6.81 5.52 0.62
C SER A 114 -6.77 6.76 -0.27
N VAL A 115 -7.57 7.77 0.06
CA VAL A 115 -7.61 9.05 -0.68
C VAL A 115 -6.28 9.79 -0.53
N VAL A 116 -5.76 9.94 0.69
CA VAL A 116 -4.48 10.62 0.95
C VAL A 116 -3.33 9.93 0.22
N LYS A 117 -3.25 8.60 0.27
CA LYS A 117 -2.27 7.83 -0.51
C LYS A 117 -2.37 8.11 -1.99
N ALA A 118 -3.57 8.01 -2.57
CA ALA A 118 -3.79 8.17 -4.00
C ALA A 118 -3.49 9.60 -4.47
N LEU A 119 -3.87 10.62 -3.70
CA LEU A 119 -3.56 12.02 -3.98
C LEU A 119 -2.04 12.25 -3.94
N PHE A 120 -1.37 11.77 -2.90
CA PHE A 120 0.08 11.91 -2.79
C PHE A 120 0.80 11.26 -3.97
N MET A 121 0.49 10.00 -4.28
CA MET A 121 1.13 9.29 -5.38
C MET A 121 0.75 9.89 -6.74
N GLY A 122 -0.50 10.31 -6.92
CA GLY A 122 -0.97 10.98 -8.13
C GLY A 122 -0.24 12.30 -8.38
N ILE A 123 -0.10 13.15 -7.37
CA ILE A 123 0.60 14.42 -7.51
C ILE A 123 2.09 14.20 -7.70
N VAL A 124 2.75 13.49 -6.76
CA VAL A 124 4.21 13.39 -6.76
C VAL A 124 4.72 12.51 -7.89
N ILE A 125 4.15 11.32 -8.08
CA ILE A 125 4.65 10.38 -9.08
C ILE A 125 4.07 10.71 -10.47
N SER A 126 2.73 10.81 -10.58
CA SER A 126 2.09 10.91 -11.90
C SER A 126 2.24 12.29 -12.53
N LEU A 127 2.15 13.38 -11.75
CA LEU A 127 2.20 14.74 -12.29
C LEU A 127 3.59 15.38 -12.24
N ILE A 128 4.47 14.96 -11.31
CA ILE A 128 5.79 15.57 -11.16
C ILE A 128 6.90 14.64 -11.68
N LEU A 129 7.07 13.43 -11.11
CA LEU A 129 8.22 12.59 -11.45
C LEU A 129 8.15 12.05 -12.87
N ILE A 130 7.02 11.48 -13.28
CA ILE A 130 6.90 10.85 -14.60
C ILE A 130 7.11 11.85 -15.73
N PRO A 131 6.42 13.01 -15.79
CA PRO A 131 6.61 13.95 -16.91
C PRO A 131 8.03 14.53 -17.02
N ASN A 132 8.72 14.68 -15.88
CA ASN A 132 10.04 15.32 -15.87
C ASN A 132 11.22 14.35 -15.99
N LEU A 133 11.03 13.06 -15.66
CA LEU A 133 12.14 12.11 -15.54
C LEU A 133 11.96 10.86 -16.42
N LEU A 134 10.83 10.74 -17.16
CA LEU A 134 10.59 9.56 -17.99
C LEU A 134 11.52 9.58 -19.21
N PRO A 135 12.31 8.51 -19.45
CA PRO A 135 13.17 8.44 -20.63
C PRO A 135 12.36 8.39 -21.93
N ALA A 136 12.87 9.01 -23.01
CA ALA A 136 12.23 9.09 -24.32
C ALA A 136 11.71 7.73 -24.86
N PRO A 137 12.40 6.59 -24.73
CA PRO A 137 11.88 5.31 -25.20
C PRO A 137 10.60 4.83 -24.48
N MET A 138 10.27 5.42 -23.32
CA MET A 138 9.10 5.04 -22.50
C MET A 138 7.96 6.05 -22.60
N GLU A 139 8.12 7.17 -23.30
CA GLU A 139 7.12 8.26 -23.40
C GLU A 139 5.77 7.76 -23.97
N ALA A 140 5.79 6.83 -24.90
CA ALA A 140 4.58 6.20 -25.46
C ALA A 140 3.70 5.53 -24.39
N LYS A 141 4.25 5.19 -23.22
CA LYS A 141 3.55 4.57 -22.08
C LYS A 141 3.29 5.55 -20.94
N MET A 142 3.57 6.83 -21.10
CA MET A 142 3.43 7.84 -20.04
C MET A 142 2.04 7.82 -19.41
N ALA A 143 0.98 7.88 -20.22
CA ALA A 143 -0.39 7.87 -19.73
C ALA A 143 -0.74 6.61 -18.91
N VAL A 144 -0.21 5.45 -19.31
CA VAL A 144 -0.40 4.19 -18.57
C VAL A 144 0.28 4.24 -17.21
N PHE A 145 1.51 4.76 -17.16
CA PHE A 145 2.22 4.92 -15.89
C PHE A 145 1.54 5.94 -14.98
N GLN A 146 1.11 7.09 -15.52
CA GLN A 146 0.37 8.10 -14.76
C GLN A 146 -0.91 7.52 -14.16
N THR A 147 -1.71 6.79 -14.93
CA THR A 147 -2.93 6.13 -14.46
C THR A 147 -2.61 5.10 -13.37
N THR A 148 -1.51 4.35 -13.54
CA THR A 148 -1.08 3.31 -12.58
C THR A 148 -0.75 3.90 -11.20
N PHE A 149 -0.15 5.09 -11.14
CA PHE A 149 0.22 5.74 -9.88
C PHE A 149 -0.82 6.76 -9.36
N SER A 150 -1.95 6.94 -10.04
CA SER A 150 -3.06 7.81 -9.62
C SER A 150 -4.35 7.01 -9.40
N VAL A 151 -5.18 6.88 -10.41
CA VAL A 151 -6.50 6.24 -10.33
C VAL A 151 -6.41 4.79 -9.86
N THR A 152 -5.46 4.02 -10.41
CA THR A 152 -5.29 2.61 -10.03
C THR A 152 -4.91 2.47 -8.55
N GLN A 153 -4.13 3.41 -7.98
CA GLN A 153 -3.81 3.38 -6.55
C GLN A 153 -5.04 3.64 -5.68
N LEU A 154 -5.93 4.55 -6.08
CA LEU A 154 -7.19 4.79 -5.38
C LEU A 154 -8.08 3.53 -5.41
N VAL A 155 -8.32 2.98 -6.60
CA VAL A 155 -9.17 1.80 -6.78
C VAL A 155 -8.64 0.60 -6.00
N THR A 156 -7.35 0.29 -6.13
CA THR A 156 -6.75 -0.86 -5.44
C THR A 156 -6.69 -0.68 -3.92
N SER A 157 -6.52 0.53 -3.41
CA SER A 157 -6.55 0.78 -1.97
C SER A 157 -7.96 0.72 -1.39
N LEU A 158 -8.98 1.17 -2.12
CA LEU A 158 -10.38 1.02 -1.71
C LEU A 158 -10.81 -0.45 -1.71
N ILE A 159 -10.50 -1.22 -2.76
CA ILE A 159 -10.76 -2.67 -2.79
C ILE A 159 -10.01 -3.37 -1.64
N GLY A 160 -8.75 -3.02 -1.41
CA GLY A 160 -7.96 -3.53 -0.29
C GLY A 160 -8.57 -3.18 1.07
N SER A 161 -9.16 -2.00 1.21
CA SER A 161 -9.91 -1.59 2.40
C SER A 161 -11.14 -2.46 2.65
N VAL A 162 -11.88 -2.81 1.59
CA VAL A 162 -13.00 -3.75 1.69
C VAL A 162 -12.53 -5.13 2.13
N TYR A 163 -11.44 -5.66 1.55
CA TYR A 163 -10.87 -6.93 1.97
C TYR A 163 -10.42 -6.89 3.44
N ALA A 164 -9.73 -5.83 3.84
CA ALA A 164 -9.30 -5.66 5.23
C ALA A 164 -10.50 -5.56 6.19
N PHE A 165 -11.56 -4.86 5.82
CA PHE A 165 -12.77 -4.74 6.64
C PHE A 165 -13.44 -6.10 6.86
N ILE A 166 -13.64 -6.88 5.78
CA ILE A 166 -14.25 -8.21 5.85
C ILE A 166 -13.41 -9.14 6.72
N LEU A 167 -12.09 -9.16 6.52
CA LEU A 167 -11.18 -10.02 7.28
C LEU A 167 -11.01 -9.55 8.73
N TRP A 168 -11.14 -8.27 9.00
CA TRP A 168 -11.02 -7.73 10.37
C TRP A 168 -12.15 -8.15 11.28
N ILE A 169 -13.38 -8.35 10.76
CA ILE A 169 -14.54 -8.73 11.58
C ILE A 169 -14.28 -10.01 12.40
N PRO A 170 -13.84 -11.14 11.80
CA PRO A 170 -13.47 -12.33 12.58
C PRO A 170 -12.16 -12.15 13.34
N LEU A 171 -11.14 -11.49 12.75
CA LEU A 171 -9.81 -11.36 13.36
C LEU A 171 -9.83 -10.59 14.67
N LYS A 172 -10.62 -9.51 14.79
CA LYS A 172 -10.72 -8.71 16.03
C LYS A 172 -11.19 -9.47 17.26
N LYS A 173 -11.74 -10.70 17.09
CA LYS A 173 -12.16 -11.56 18.19
C LYS A 173 -11.01 -12.41 18.73
N VAL A 174 -9.91 -12.54 17.98
CA VAL A 174 -8.77 -13.41 18.29
C VAL A 174 -7.50 -12.60 18.60
N VAL A 175 -7.43 -11.37 18.13
CA VAL A 175 -6.32 -10.45 18.34
C VAL A 175 -6.52 -9.63 19.61
#